data_070fb5f0fd245da011fe797f609a4caf
#
_entry.id   070fb5f0fd245da011fe797f609a4caf
#
_cell.length_a   1.000
_cell.length_b   1.000
_cell.length_c   1.000
_cell.angle_alpha   90.00
_cell.angle_beta   90.00
_cell.angle_gamma   90.00
#
_symmetry.space_group_name_H-M   'P 1'
#
loop_
_entity.id
_entity.type
_entity.pdbx_description
1 polymer ?
#
loop_
_entity_poly.entity_id
_entity_poly.type
_entity_poly.pdbx_seq_one_letter_code
_entity_poly.pdbx_strand_id
1 'polypeptide(L)'
;MTVAFYAPLKAPDHPVPSGDRAMARALIAALETGGFATQVASGLRIYDGRGDAALQADLAAKAQMEVDRLLVSEDAAGWTHWLTYHNYYKAPDLIGPAVCRVLGIPYLQVESTRARKRLTGPWASFAAAAEAATDAADAVLYLTARDSQALHRDAPDGQRVIHLHPFLARADLPALSDQTGPMLSVAMMRHGDKLASYRLIAETLQQVTADWRLDIVGDGPARDDVATLMAPFGDRVQLRGMQTGAALDACYAHASLLLWPGVNEAFGLTYLEAQAAGIPVVA
;
A
#
# COMPACT_ATOMS: atom_id res chain seq x y z
N MET A 1 -11.23 1.40 -23.00
CA MET A 1 -11.50 0.39 -21.96
C MET A 1 -11.47 1.09 -20.61
N THR A 2 -12.51 0.91 -19.78
CA THR A 2 -12.62 1.54 -18.46
C THR A 2 -12.48 0.48 -17.36
N VAL A 3 -11.55 0.69 -16.43
CA VAL A 3 -11.32 -0.17 -15.26
C VAL A 3 -12.05 0.42 -14.07
N ALA A 4 -12.97 -0.32 -13.48
CA ALA A 4 -13.57 -0.01 -12.18
C ALA A 4 -12.55 -0.33 -11.09
N PHE A 5 -12.10 0.66 -10.32
CA PHE A 5 -11.11 0.51 -9.27
C PHE A 5 -11.76 0.56 -7.90
N TYR A 6 -11.40 -0.38 -7.03
CA TYR A 6 -11.88 -0.42 -5.65
C TYR A 6 -10.75 -0.74 -4.65
N ALA A 7 -10.76 -0.10 -3.50
CA ALA A 7 -9.80 -0.35 -2.42
C ALA A 7 -10.53 -0.42 -1.07
N PRO A 8 -10.94 -1.62 -0.61
CA PRO A 8 -11.76 -1.81 0.59
C PRO A 8 -11.11 -1.28 1.87
N LEU A 9 -9.79 -1.38 1.99
CA LEU A 9 -9.07 -0.88 3.16
C LEU A 9 -9.01 0.65 3.18
N LYS A 10 -8.63 1.25 2.05
CA LYS A 10 -8.39 2.69 1.96
C LYS A 10 -8.48 3.21 0.53
N ALA A 11 -9.51 3.98 0.27
CA ALA A 11 -9.72 4.60 -1.04
C ALA A 11 -8.59 5.58 -1.42
N PRO A 12 -8.32 5.80 -2.73
CA PRO A 12 -7.25 6.68 -3.21
C PRO A 12 -7.44 8.16 -2.83
N ASP A 13 -8.66 8.58 -2.54
CA ASP A 13 -9.05 9.93 -2.09
C ASP A 13 -9.15 10.07 -0.56
N HIS A 14 -8.87 9.00 0.19
CA HIS A 14 -8.96 9.04 1.65
C HIS A 14 -8.14 10.20 2.24
N PRO A 15 -8.68 11.01 3.19
CA PRO A 15 -8.03 12.25 3.65
C PRO A 15 -6.67 12.01 4.34
N VAL A 16 -6.52 10.87 5.04
CA VAL A 16 -5.28 10.56 5.77
C VAL A 16 -4.26 9.90 4.85
N PRO A 17 -3.06 10.48 4.65
CA PRO A 17 -1.98 9.86 3.89
C PRO A 17 -1.56 8.48 4.45
N SER A 18 -1.20 7.56 3.57
CA SER A 18 -0.64 6.25 3.93
C SER A 18 -0.03 5.57 2.72
N GLY A 19 0.77 4.53 2.94
CA GLY A 19 1.28 3.66 1.89
C GLY A 19 0.16 3.06 1.03
N ASP A 20 -0.93 2.57 1.67
CA ASP A 20 -2.08 2.03 0.92
C ASP A 20 -2.69 3.07 -0.02
N ARG A 21 -2.89 4.32 0.44
CA ARG A 21 -3.39 5.40 -0.41
C ARG A 21 -2.43 5.74 -1.55
N ALA A 22 -1.14 5.78 -1.26
CA ALA A 22 -0.12 6.06 -2.26
C ALA A 22 -0.09 4.96 -3.32
N MET A 23 -0.15 3.69 -2.90
CA MET A 23 -0.19 2.55 -3.81
C MET A 23 -1.47 2.50 -4.65
N ALA A 24 -2.64 2.77 -4.05
CA ALA A 24 -3.89 2.86 -4.81
C ALA A 24 -3.80 3.90 -5.94
N ARG A 25 -3.23 5.07 -5.65
CA ARG A 25 -2.99 6.13 -6.65
C ARG A 25 -1.96 5.72 -7.69
N ALA A 26 -0.90 5.01 -7.27
CA ALA A 26 0.13 4.51 -8.16
C ALA A 26 -0.42 3.50 -9.17
N LEU A 27 -1.30 2.59 -8.72
CA LEU A 27 -1.98 1.64 -9.59
C LEU A 27 -2.90 2.34 -10.61
N ILE A 28 -3.68 3.33 -10.17
CA ILE A 28 -4.52 4.14 -11.06
C ILE A 28 -3.66 4.83 -12.13
N ALA A 29 -2.59 5.53 -11.70
CA ALA A 29 -1.70 6.22 -12.63
C ALA A 29 -1.02 5.26 -13.62
N ALA A 30 -0.64 4.06 -13.18
CA ALA A 30 -0.07 3.03 -14.05
C ALA A 30 -1.07 2.53 -15.09
N LEU A 31 -2.33 2.31 -14.71
CA LEU A 31 -3.40 1.95 -15.63
C LEU A 31 -3.65 3.05 -16.67
N GLU A 32 -3.73 4.30 -16.24
CA GLU A 32 -3.94 5.46 -17.13
C GLU A 32 -2.75 5.65 -18.09
N THR A 33 -1.52 5.47 -17.62
CA THR A 33 -0.31 5.47 -18.47
C THR A 33 -0.35 4.34 -19.48
N GLY A 34 -0.92 3.18 -19.11
CA GLY A 34 -1.16 2.05 -20.01
C GLY A 34 -2.33 2.25 -20.99
N GLY A 35 -3.00 3.41 -20.99
CA GLY A 35 -4.10 3.74 -21.89
C GLY A 35 -5.48 3.22 -21.43
N PHE A 36 -5.59 2.81 -20.14
CA PHE A 36 -6.86 2.40 -19.56
C PHE A 36 -7.48 3.57 -18.78
N ALA A 37 -8.69 3.99 -19.14
CA ALA A 37 -9.44 4.90 -18.29
C ALA A 37 -9.75 4.20 -16.95
N THR A 38 -9.61 4.90 -15.85
CA THR A 38 -9.83 4.33 -14.52
C THR A 38 -10.88 5.14 -13.77
N GLN A 39 -11.83 4.44 -13.15
CA GLN A 39 -12.89 5.05 -12.36
C GLN A 39 -12.93 4.38 -10.97
N VAL A 40 -12.89 5.18 -9.90
CA VAL A 40 -13.12 4.66 -8.54
C VAL A 40 -14.58 4.29 -8.41
N ALA A 41 -14.87 2.99 -8.37
CA ALA A 41 -16.23 2.46 -8.35
C ALA A 41 -16.95 2.75 -7.05
N SER A 42 -16.24 2.63 -5.93
CA SER A 42 -16.79 2.86 -4.60
C SER A 42 -15.74 3.41 -3.63
N GLY A 43 -16.17 4.31 -2.76
CA GLY A 43 -15.41 4.79 -1.60
C GLY A 43 -15.77 4.04 -0.30
N LEU A 44 -16.63 3.01 -0.36
CA LEU A 44 -17.04 2.27 0.83
C LEU A 44 -15.85 1.56 1.48
N ARG A 45 -15.52 1.98 2.68
CA ARG A 45 -14.45 1.35 3.45
C ARG A 45 -14.97 0.11 4.17
N ILE A 46 -14.39 -1.05 3.87
CA ILE A 46 -14.63 -2.30 4.56
C ILE A 46 -13.40 -2.58 5.43
N TYR A 47 -13.52 -2.37 6.74
CA TYR A 47 -12.39 -2.62 7.64
C TYR A 47 -12.85 -2.93 9.06
N ASP A 48 -12.41 -4.09 9.58
CA ASP A 48 -12.53 -4.45 10.99
C ASP A 48 -11.16 -4.86 11.55
N GLY A 49 -10.61 -4.03 12.43
CA GLY A 49 -9.32 -4.27 13.08
C GLY A 49 -9.39 -5.12 14.34
N ARG A 50 -10.59 -5.43 14.86
CA ARG A 50 -10.79 -6.02 16.19
C ARG A 50 -11.51 -7.36 16.19
N GLY A 51 -12.14 -7.76 15.08
CA GLY A 51 -12.95 -8.97 14.98
C GLY A 51 -14.34 -8.78 15.61
N ASP A 52 -14.98 -7.64 15.33
CA ASP A 52 -16.32 -7.31 15.82
C ASP A 52 -17.38 -7.84 14.85
N ALA A 53 -18.08 -8.89 15.27
CA ALA A 53 -19.09 -9.55 14.44
C ALA A 53 -20.26 -8.62 14.06
N ALA A 54 -20.65 -7.69 14.93
CA ALA A 54 -21.74 -6.75 14.64
C ALA A 54 -21.30 -5.73 13.58
N LEU A 55 -20.07 -5.22 13.68
CA LEU A 55 -19.48 -4.35 12.66
C LEU A 55 -19.34 -5.08 11.33
N GLN A 56 -18.87 -6.34 11.33
CA GLN A 56 -18.74 -7.14 10.11
C GLN A 56 -20.09 -7.33 9.41
N ALA A 57 -21.17 -7.61 10.18
CA ALA A 57 -22.52 -7.74 9.64
C ALA A 57 -23.05 -6.42 9.06
N ASP A 58 -22.85 -5.30 9.74
CA ASP A 58 -23.22 -3.96 9.25
C ASP A 58 -22.48 -3.61 7.95
N LEU A 59 -21.18 -3.86 7.90
CA LEU A 59 -20.37 -3.63 6.69
C LEU A 59 -20.79 -4.53 5.53
N ALA A 60 -21.17 -5.79 5.80
CA ALA A 60 -21.69 -6.69 4.77
C ALA A 60 -23.03 -6.18 4.20
N ALA A 61 -23.93 -5.70 5.06
CA ALA A 61 -25.18 -5.11 4.63
C ALA A 61 -24.97 -3.84 3.77
N LYS A 62 -24.07 -2.96 4.19
CA LYS A 62 -23.67 -1.77 3.42
C LYS A 62 -23.04 -2.14 2.07
N ALA A 63 -22.21 -3.17 2.02
CA ALA A 63 -21.60 -3.64 0.79
C ALA A 63 -22.68 -4.19 -0.18
N GLN A 64 -23.69 -4.91 0.32
CA GLN A 64 -24.79 -5.34 -0.54
C GLN A 64 -25.58 -4.17 -1.12
N MET A 65 -25.91 -3.16 -0.33
CA MET A 65 -26.55 -1.93 -0.82
C MET A 65 -25.70 -1.22 -1.87
N GLU A 66 -24.39 -1.22 -1.70
CA GLU A 66 -23.45 -0.64 -2.65
C GLU A 66 -23.38 -1.43 -3.95
N VAL A 67 -23.41 -2.76 -3.91
CA VAL A 67 -23.54 -3.63 -5.09
C VAL A 67 -24.81 -3.28 -5.85
N ASP A 68 -25.96 -3.21 -5.16
CA ASP A 68 -27.26 -2.90 -5.79
C ASP A 68 -27.23 -1.51 -6.46
N ARG A 69 -26.63 -0.52 -5.81
CA ARG A 69 -26.44 0.84 -6.36
C ARG A 69 -25.58 0.83 -7.62
N LEU A 70 -24.45 0.11 -7.57
CA LEU A 70 -23.50 0.06 -8.68
C LEU A 70 -24.13 -0.60 -9.93
N LEU A 71 -24.84 -1.71 -9.73
CA LEU A 71 -25.43 -2.46 -10.84
C LEU A 71 -26.51 -1.70 -11.63
N VAL A 72 -27.10 -0.65 -11.04
CA VAL A 72 -28.07 0.22 -11.72
C VAL A 72 -27.48 1.56 -12.14
N SER A 73 -26.19 1.80 -11.88
CA SER A 73 -25.53 3.06 -12.26
C SER A 73 -25.19 3.09 -13.75
N GLU A 74 -25.27 4.27 -14.36
CA GLU A 74 -24.84 4.49 -15.74
C GLU A 74 -23.36 4.18 -15.95
N ASP A 75 -22.53 4.40 -14.92
CA ASP A 75 -21.09 4.15 -14.94
C ASP A 75 -20.76 2.67 -15.19
N ALA A 76 -21.53 1.76 -14.58
CA ALA A 76 -21.29 0.33 -14.68
C ALA A 76 -21.38 -0.21 -16.11
N ALA A 77 -22.21 0.40 -16.95
CA ALA A 77 -22.34 0.02 -18.35
C ALA A 77 -21.06 0.26 -19.17
N GLY A 78 -20.19 1.15 -18.71
CA GLY A 78 -18.91 1.47 -19.36
C GLY A 78 -17.73 0.63 -18.86
N TRP A 79 -17.89 -0.13 -17.78
CA TRP A 79 -16.78 -0.90 -17.19
C TRP A 79 -16.50 -2.16 -18.02
N THR A 80 -15.22 -2.38 -18.28
CA THR A 80 -14.73 -3.55 -19.02
C THR A 80 -13.95 -4.51 -18.14
N HIS A 81 -13.44 -4.05 -16.99
CA HIS A 81 -12.69 -4.79 -16.00
C HIS A 81 -12.93 -4.21 -14.62
N TRP A 82 -12.75 -5.02 -13.62
CA TRP A 82 -12.71 -4.59 -12.21
C TRP A 82 -11.36 -4.91 -11.61
N LEU A 83 -10.77 -3.96 -10.87
CA LEU A 83 -9.54 -4.16 -10.14
C LEU A 83 -9.72 -3.76 -8.67
N THR A 84 -9.50 -4.73 -7.78
CA THR A 84 -9.48 -4.51 -6.34
C THR A 84 -8.04 -4.47 -5.83
N TYR A 85 -7.74 -3.45 -5.05
CA TYR A 85 -6.47 -3.32 -4.37
C TYR A 85 -6.62 -3.63 -2.88
N HIS A 86 -5.79 -4.56 -2.36
CA HIS A 86 -5.63 -4.95 -0.97
C HIS A 86 -6.86 -5.66 -0.37
N ASN A 87 -7.13 -6.89 -0.85
CA ASN A 87 -8.13 -7.79 -0.29
C ASN A 87 -7.50 -8.73 0.75
N TYR A 88 -7.98 -8.69 2.01
CA TYR A 88 -7.53 -9.58 3.09
C TYR A 88 -8.57 -9.69 4.23
N TYR A 89 -8.34 -10.58 5.18
CA TYR A 89 -9.31 -10.95 6.23
C TYR A 89 -9.82 -9.80 7.12
N LYS A 90 -9.16 -8.64 7.19
CA LYS A 90 -9.67 -7.46 7.91
C LYS A 90 -10.37 -6.46 7.00
N ALA A 91 -10.13 -6.55 5.71
CA ALA A 91 -10.70 -5.67 4.69
C ALA A 91 -11.01 -6.49 3.43
N PRO A 92 -12.01 -7.40 3.48
CA PRO A 92 -12.38 -8.20 2.32
C PRO A 92 -13.06 -7.36 1.25
N ASP A 93 -12.89 -7.75 -0.02
CA ASP A 93 -13.72 -7.21 -1.08
C ASP A 93 -15.10 -7.91 -1.07
N LEU A 94 -16.09 -7.20 -0.57
CA LEU A 94 -17.48 -7.64 -0.51
C LEU A 94 -18.30 -7.17 -1.72
N ILE A 95 -17.70 -6.42 -2.66
CA ILE A 95 -18.39 -5.76 -3.76
C ILE A 95 -17.98 -6.37 -5.11
N GLY A 96 -16.69 -6.39 -5.41
CA GLY A 96 -16.15 -6.75 -6.74
C GLY A 96 -16.65 -8.09 -7.27
N PRO A 97 -16.61 -9.21 -6.50
CA PRO A 97 -17.06 -10.50 -7.00
C PRO A 97 -18.52 -10.53 -7.45
N ALA A 98 -19.40 -9.82 -6.71
CA ALA A 98 -20.82 -9.76 -7.04
C ALA A 98 -21.09 -8.92 -8.30
N VAL A 99 -20.45 -7.75 -8.39
CA VAL A 99 -20.57 -6.85 -9.55
C VAL A 99 -20.02 -7.52 -10.82
N CYS A 100 -18.80 -8.08 -10.75
CA CYS A 100 -18.18 -8.73 -11.90
C CYS A 100 -18.99 -9.92 -12.43
N ARG A 101 -19.54 -10.72 -11.55
CA ARG A 101 -20.40 -11.85 -11.93
C ARG A 101 -21.65 -11.39 -12.69
N VAL A 102 -22.30 -10.31 -12.26
CA VAL A 102 -23.52 -9.80 -12.90
C VAL A 102 -23.21 -9.12 -14.22
N LEU A 103 -22.14 -8.32 -14.28
CA LEU A 103 -21.74 -7.61 -15.49
C LEU A 103 -21.00 -8.50 -16.50
N GLY A 104 -20.53 -9.68 -16.11
CA GLY A 104 -19.75 -10.58 -16.96
C GLY A 104 -18.39 -10.01 -17.34
N ILE A 105 -17.76 -9.22 -16.45
CA ILE A 105 -16.46 -8.59 -16.67
C ILE A 105 -15.36 -9.26 -15.86
N PRO A 106 -14.10 -9.29 -16.34
CA PRO A 106 -12.97 -9.82 -15.60
C PRO A 106 -12.76 -9.12 -14.25
N TYR A 107 -12.47 -9.95 -13.22
CA TYR A 107 -12.16 -9.53 -11.87
C TYR A 107 -10.68 -9.74 -11.56
N LEU A 108 -9.98 -8.65 -11.23
CA LEU A 108 -8.55 -8.68 -10.90
C LEU A 108 -8.31 -8.20 -9.48
N GLN A 109 -7.30 -8.75 -8.83
CA GLN A 109 -6.86 -8.30 -7.52
C GLN A 109 -5.36 -7.98 -7.53
N VAL A 110 -4.97 -6.94 -6.78
CA VAL A 110 -3.59 -6.60 -6.47
C VAL A 110 -3.39 -6.63 -4.97
N GLU A 111 -2.32 -7.28 -4.50
CA GLU A 111 -1.98 -7.41 -3.08
C GLU A 111 -3.09 -8.10 -2.26
N SER A 112 -3.44 -9.31 -2.65
CA SER A 112 -4.35 -10.15 -1.88
C SER A 112 -3.60 -11.12 -1.00
N THR A 113 -4.04 -11.29 0.24
CA THR A 113 -3.41 -12.18 1.21
C THR A 113 -4.37 -13.26 1.66
N ARG A 114 -4.00 -14.54 1.44
CA ARG A 114 -4.74 -15.68 1.98
C ARG A 114 -4.40 -15.92 3.45
N ALA A 115 -5.41 -16.05 4.28
CA ALA A 115 -5.26 -16.18 5.72
C ALA A 115 -6.13 -17.30 6.30
N ARG A 116 -5.99 -18.54 5.83
CA ARG A 116 -6.81 -19.70 6.22
C ARG A 116 -6.91 -19.91 7.74
N LYS A 117 -5.88 -19.57 8.52
CA LYS A 117 -5.93 -19.59 9.99
C LYS A 117 -6.96 -18.63 10.59
N ARG A 118 -7.50 -17.69 9.83
CA ARG A 118 -8.53 -16.73 10.23
C ARG A 118 -9.94 -17.18 9.89
N LEU A 119 -10.10 -18.31 9.19
CA LEU A 119 -11.41 -18.92 8.93
C LEU A 119 -12.10 -19.41 10.23
N THR A 120 -11.40 -19.34 11.34
CA THR A 120 -11.92 -19.55 12.68
C THR A 120 -11.67 -18.33 13.56
N GLY A 121 -12.50 -18.14 14.60
CA GLY A 121 -12.36 -17.02 15.53
C GLY A 121 -13.05 -15.74 15.04
N PRO A 122 -12.66 -14.57 15.61
CA PRO A 122 -13.42 -13.32 15.46
C PRO A 122 -13.53 -12.77 14.03
N TRP A 123 -12.66 -13.16 13.14
CA TRP A 123 -12.69 -12.73 11.72
C TRP A 123 -13.21 -13.80 10.76
N ALA A 124 -13.81 -14.87 11.24
CA ALA A 124 -14.17 -16.02 10.40
C ALA A 124 -15.01 -15.63 9.18
N SER A 125 -16.04 -14.78 9.35
CA SER A 125 -16.89 -14.33 8.25
C SER A 125 -16.14 -13.47 7.22
N PHE A 126 -15.34 -12.51 7.67
CA PHE A 126 -14.54 -11.66 6.79
C PHE A 126 -13.40 -12.43 6.12
N ALA A 127 -12.79 -13.38 6.83
CA ALA A 127 -11.77 -14.25 6.23
C ALA A 127 -12.38 -15.14 5.14
N ALA A 128 -13.55 -15.71 5.38
CA ALA A 128 -14.26 -16.50 4.36
C ALA A 128 -14.62 -15.66 3.13
N ALA A 129 -15.07 -14.42 3.33
CA ALA A 129 -15.36 -13.49 2.24
C ALA A 129 -14.09 -13.10 1.46
N ALA A 130 -12.96 -12.84 2.14
CA ALA A 130 -11.70 -12.54 1.48
C ALA A 130 -11.17 -13.72 0.65
N GLU A 131 -11.24 -14.95 1.18
CA GLU A 131 -10.88 -16.15 0.43
C GLU A 131 -11.79 -16.33 -0.78
N ALA A 132 -13.11 -16.21 -0.62
CA ALA A 132 -14.06 -16.32 -1.72
C ALA A 132 -13.86 -15.25 -2.80
N ALA A 133 -13.54 -14.02 -2.39
CA ALA A 133 -13.20 -12.95 -3.33
C ALA A 133 -11.89 -13.26 -4.10
N THR A 134 -10.89 -13.83 -3.43
CA THR A 134 -9.65 -14.25 -4.09
C THR A 134 -9.89 -15.43 -5.03
N ASP A 135 -10.74 -16.39 -4.65
CA ASP A 135 -11.10 -17.52 -5.52
C ASP A 135 -11.89 -17.09 -6.76
N ALA A 136 -12.68 -16.04 -6.66
CA ALA A 136 -13.46 -15.51 -7.78
C ALA A 136 -12.64 -14.68 -8.78
N ALA A 137 -11.40 -14.31 -8.46
CA ALA A 137 -10.57 -13.47 -9.32
C ALA A 137 -10.00 -14.27 -10.50
N ASP A 138 -10.08 -13.69 -11.70
CA ASP A 138 -9.42 -14.24 -12.91
C ASP A 138 -7.90 -14.11 -12.84
N ALA A 139 -7.43 -13.03 -12.19
CA ALA A 139 -6.02 -12.83 -11.94
C ALA A 139 -5.76 -12.17 -10.58
N VAL A 140 -4.71 -12.65 -9.89
CA VAL A 140 -4.22 -12.09 -8.64
C VAL A 140 -2.76 -11.68 -8.82
N LEU A 141 -2.48 -10.38 -8.63
CA LEU A 141 -1.13 -9.85 -8.70
C LEU A 141 -0.57 -9.73 -7.29
N TYR A 142 0.52 -10.44 -7.01
CA TYR A 142 1.19 -10.39 -5.71
C TYR A 142 2.44 -9.52 -5.73
N LEU A 143 2.79 -8.93 -4.58
CA LEU A 143 3.95 -8.06 -4.42
C LEU A 143 5.11 -8.78 -3.72
N THR A 144 4.83 -9.71 -2.81
CA THR A 144 5.84 -10.35 -1.99
C THR A 144 5.93 -11.86 -2.24
N ALA A 145 7.14 -12.41 -2.16
CA ALA A 145 7.37 -13.86 -2.24
C ALA A 145 6.62 -14.63 -1.14
N ARG A 146 6.36 -14.00 0.00
CA ARG A 146 5.61 -14.60 1.10
C ARG A 146 4.15 -14.84 0.73
N ASP A 147 3.49 -13.84 0.12
CA ASP A 147 2.09 -13.96 -0.29
C ASP A 147 1.94 -14.93 -1.45
N SER A 148 2.91 -14.98 -2.36
CA SER A 148 2.89 -15.87 -3.53
C SER A 148 2.73 -17.34 -3.18
N GLN A 149 3.33 -17.80 -2.08
CA GLN A 149 3.26 -19.20 -1.67
C GLN A 149 1.83 -19.69 -1.42
N ALA A 150 1.05 -18.90 -0.67
CA ALA A 150 -0.34 -19.25 -0.37
C ALA A 150 -1.25 -19.05 -1.60
N LEU A 151 -1.00 -18.02 -2.41
CA LEU A 151 -1.74 -17.74 -3.63
C LEU A 151 -1.57 -18.86 -4.66
N HIS A 152 -0.34 -19.30 -4.95
CA HIS A 152 -0.10 -20.42 -5.89
C HIS A 152 -0.62 -21.76 -5.37
N ARG A 153 -0.44 -22.05 -4.07
CA ARG A 153 -0.91 -23.31 -3.47
C ARG A 153 -2.42 -23.49 -3.56
N ASP A 154 -3.16 -22.39 -3.35
CA ASP A 154 -4.60 -22.40 -3.17
C ASP A 154 -5.36 -21.76 -4.35
N ALA A 155 -4.68 -21.50 -5.48
CA ALA A 155 -5.29 -20.94 -6.69
C ALA A 155 -6.32 -21.93 -7.28
N PRO A 156 -7.54 -21.48 -7.59
CA PRO A 156 -8.46 -22.27 -8.40
C PRO A 156 -7.91 -22.55 -9.82
N ASP A 157 -8.42 -23.60 -10.46
CA ASP A 157 -8.07 -23.91 -11.84
C ASP A 157 -8.38 -22.71 -12.76
N GLY A 158 -7.40 -22.37 -13.60
CA GLY A 158 -7.51 -21.27 -14.56
C GLY A 158 -7.19 -19.87 -14.00
N GLN A 159 -7.08 -19.69 -12.68
CA GLN A 159 -6.68 -18.41 -12.08
C GLN A 159 -5.22 -18.08 -12.40
N ARG A 160 -4.96 -16.86 -12.83
CA ARG A 160 -3.61 -16.36 -13.07
C ARG A 160 -3.02 -15.73 -11.81
N VAL A 161 -1.90 -16.23 -11.31
CA VAL A 161 -1.14 -15.65 -10.19
C VAL A 161 0.13 -15.03 -10.76
N ILE A 162 0.26 -13.70 -10.67
CA ILE A 162 1.25 -12.91 -11.39
C ILE A 162 2.08 -12.08 -10.40
N HIS A 163 3.40 -12.08 -10.54
CA HIS A 163 4.26 -11.19 -9.77
C HIS A 163 4.17 -9.77 -10.34
N LEU A 164 3.72 -8.82 -9.52
CA LEU A 164 3.80 -7.40 -9.81
C LEU A 164 5.08 -6.85 -9.18
N HIS A 165 6.08 -6.56 -10.01
CA HIS A 165 7.30 -5.92 -9.54
C HIS A 165 7.03 -4.52 -9.01
N PRO A 166 7.79 -4.07 -8.00
CA PRO A 166 7.72 -2.69 -7.54
C PRO A 166 7.95 -1.70 -8.69
N PHE A 167 7.16 -0.64 -8.72
CA PHE A 167 7.21 0.39 -9.77
C PHE A 167 6.98 1.79 -9.21
N LEU A 168 7.45 2.80 -9.92
CA LEU A 168 7.14 4.20 -9.65
C LEU A 168 6.03 4.67 -10.58
N ALA A 169 5.00 5.29 -10.01
CA ALA A 169 3.90 5.88 -10.77
C ALA A 169 4.25 7.28 -11.26
N ARG A 170 5.30 7.37 -12.07
CA ARG A 170 5.72 8.63 -12.69
C ARG A 170 6.29 8.36 -14.09
N ALA A 171 5.97 9.23 -15.03
CA ALA A 171 6.43 9.11 -16.41
C ALA A 171 7.93 9.46 -16.55
N ASP A 172 8.38 10.47 -15.79
CA ASP A 172 9.74 10.96 -15.84
C ASP A 172 10.51 10.64 -14.58
N LEU A 173 11.78 10.32 -14.71
CA LEU A 173 12.68 10.17 -13.56
C LEU A 173 12.93 11.55 -12.92
N PRO A 174 13.11 11.61 -11.57
CA PRO A 174 13.50 12.83 -10.92
C PRO A 174 14.92 13.26 -11.33
N ALA A 175 15.29 14.50 -11.02
CA ALA A 175 16.68 14.93 -11.13
C ALA A 175 17.57 14.04 -10.25
N LEU A 176 18.74 13.70 -10.77
CA LEU A 176 19.74 12.95 -9.99
C LEU A 176 20.22 13.79 -8.81
N SER A 177 20.43 13.14 -7.69
CA SER A 177 21.00 13.77 -6.50
C SER A 177 22.44 14.21 -6.75
N ASP A 178 22.81 15.36 -6.19
CA ASP A 178 24.21 15.81 -6.12
C ASP A 178 25.03 15.05 -5.05
N GLN A 179 24.35 14.26 -4.19
CA GLN A 179 24.90 13.43 -3.11
C GLN A 179 25.76 14.22 -2.09
N THR A 180 25.58 15.54 -1.99
CA THR A 180 26.38 16.39 -1.08
C THR A 180 25.70 16.66 0.25
N GLY A 181 24.42 16.34 0.35
CA GLY A 181 23.60 16.57 1.52
C GLY A 181 23.66 15.48 2.59
N PRO A 182 22.75 15.54 3.57
CA PRO A 182 22.63 14.54 4.62
C PRO A 182 22.17 13.18 4.07
N MET A 183 22.34 12.13 4.85
CA MET A 183 21.56 10.90 4.69
C MET A 183 20.07 11.21 4.82
N LEU A 184 19.22 10.41 4.22
CA LEU A 184 17.77 10.60 4.22
C LEU A 184 17.06 9.34 4.72
N SER A 185 16.03 9.52 5.55
CA SER A 185 15.03 8.51 5.86
C SER A 185 13.65 9.06 5.54
N VAL A 186 12.84 8.32 4.78
CA VAL A 186 11.49 8.75 4.39
C VAL A 186 10.49 7.69 4.79
N ALA A 187 9.74 7.93 5.86
CA ALA A 187 8.69 7.00 6.31
C ALA A 187 7.71 7.66 7.27
N MET A 188 6.49 7.11 7.34
CA MET A 188 5.53 7.47 8.38
C MET A 188 6.03 7.03 9.77
N MET A 189 5.80 7.85 10.78
CA MET A 189 6.14 7.54 12.16
C MET A 189 4.98 6.84 12.84
N ARG A 190 4.91 5.49 12.70
CA ARG A 190 3.91 4.63 13.31
C ARG A 190 4.55 3.65 14.28
N HIS A 191 3.80 3.26 15.33
CA HIS A 191 4.19 2.17 16.20
C HIS A 191 4.29 0.85 15.42
N GLY A 192 4.99 -0.13 15.99
CA GLY A 192 5.26 -1.41 15.33
C GLY A 192 6.47 -1.34 14.38
N ASP A 193 6.35 -1.87 13.18
CA ASP A 193 7.46 -2.09 12.25
C ASP A 193 8.20 -0.80 11.85
N LYS A 194 7.47 0.32 11.69
CA LYS A 194 8.10 1.61 11.37
C LYS A 194 8.95 2.13 12.53
N LEU A 195 8.45 2.05 13.77
CA LEU A 195 9.23 2.44 14.95
C LEU A 195 10.40 1.47 15.17
N ALA A 196 10.25 0.17 14.86
CA ALA A 196 11.35 -0.79 14.90
C ALA A 196 12.46 -0.41 13.90
N SER A 197 12.11 0.04 12.70
CA SER A 197 13.08 0.55 11.72
C SER A 197 13.84 1.78 12.24
N TYR A 198 13.17 2.73 12.90
CA TYR A 198 13.83 3.88 13.52
C TYR A 198 14.77 3.50 14.68
N ARG A 199 14.44 2.45 15.45
CA ARG A 199 15.36 1.91 16.48
C ARG A 199 16.64 1.35 15.85
N LEU A 200 16.52 0.57 14.78
CA LEU A 200 17.67 0.06 14.02
C LEU A 200 18.54 1.18 13.47
N ILE A 201 17.94 2.26 12.96
CA ILE A 201 18.65 3.46 12.52
C ILE A 201 19.45 4.04 13.70
N ALA A 202 18.81 4.25 14.85
CA ALA A 202 19.50 4.81 16.03
C ALA A 202 20.67 3.92 16.50
N GLU A 203 20.46 2.61 16.58
CA GLU A 203 21.50 1.63 16.94
C GLU A 203 22.67 1.64 15.95
N THR A 204 22.38 1.71 14.65
CA THR A 204 23.39 1.80 13.60
C THR A 204 24.20 3.08 13.72
N LEU A 205 23.54 4.24 13.89
CA LEU A 205 24.20 5.54 13.97
C LEU A 205 25.12 5.68 15.19
N GLN A 206 24.84 4.95 16.28
CA GLN A 206 25.76 4.89 17.44
C GLN A 206 27.11 4.25 17.11
N GLN A 207 27.18 3.41 16.08
CA GLN A 207 28.41 2.69 15.68
C GLN A 207 29.17 3.45 14.57
N VAL A 208 28.56 4.45 13.94
CA VAL A 208 29.21 5.20 12.85
C VAL A 208 30.15 6.26 13.42
N THR A 209 31.43 6.11 13.13
CA THR A 209 32.50 7.02 13.61
C THR A 209 32.81 8.16 12.64
N ALA A 210 32.43 8.03 11.35
CA ALA A 210 32.58 9.07 10.37
C ALA A 210 31.67 10.29 10.68
N ASP A 211 31.96 11.43 10.06
CA ASP A 211 31.01 12.56 10.09
C ASP A 211 29.78 12.24 9.23
N TRP A 212 28.59 12.46 9.80
CA TRP A 212 27.33 12.21 9.15
C TRP A 212 26.24 13.16 9.65
N ARG A 213 25.25 13.38 8.81
CA ARG A 213 23.98 14.03 9.14
C ARG A 213 22.84 13.19 8.59
N LEU A 214 21.67 13.27 9.22
CA LEU A 214 20.47 12.55 8.80
C LEU A 214 19.26 13.48 8.83
N ASP A 215 18.58 13.57 7.70
CA ASP A 215 17.25 14.15 7.58
C ASP A 215 16.20 13.04 7.66
N ILE A 216 15.24 13.19 8.55
CA ILE A 216 14.09 12.29 8.67
C ILE A 216 12.85 13.01 8.18
N VAL A 217 12.31 12.53 7.06
CA VAL A 217 11.08 13.02 6.44
C VAL A 217 9.92 12.10 6.79
N GLY A 218 8.90 12.65 7.39
CA GLY A 218 7.70 11.93 7.80
C GLY A 218 7.09 12.48 9.08
N ASP A 219 5.92 11.96 9.40
CA ASP A 219 5.17 12.32 10.60
C ASP A 219 4.26 11.16 11.02
N GLY A 220 3.64 11.25 12.19
CA GLY A 220 2.68 10.27 12.66
C GLY A 220 2.63 10.10 14.16
N PRO A 221 1.79 9.19 14.66
CA PRO A 221 1.53 9.03 16.10
C PRO A 221 2.74 8.61 16.94
N ALA A 222 3.81 8.10 16.32
CA ALA A 222 5.06 7.74 17.00
C ALA A 222 6.16 8.81 16.85
N ARG A 223 5.80 10.07 16.49
CA ARG A 223 6.77 11.15 16.29
C ARG A 223 7.61 11.41 17.55
N ASP A 224 6.98 11.45 18.71
CA ASP A 224 7.66 11.73 19.98
C ASP A 224 8.62 10.59 20.37
N ASP A 225 8.25 9.33 20.09
CA ASP A 225 9.14 8.19 20.27
C ASP A 225 10.36 8.28 19.35
N VAL A 226 10.16 8.65 18.07
CA VAL A 226 11.25 8.85 17.12
C VAL A 226 12.14 10.01 17.56
N ALA A 227 11.57 11.14 18.01
CA ALA A 227 12.34 12.25 18.52
C ALA A 227 13.19 11.86 19.74
N THR A 228 12.63 11.06 20.64
CA THR A 228 13.35 10.53 21.81
C THR A 228 14.51 9.63 21.40
N LEU A 229 14.29 8.74 20.42
CA LEU A 229 15.34 7.85 19.88
C LEU A 229 16.51 8.64 19.25
N MET A 230 16.19 9.76 18.59
CA MET A 230 17.16 10.57 17.87
C MET A 230 17.82 11.66 18.73
N ALA A 231 17.27 11.98 19.90
CA ALA A 231 17.77 13.03 20.80
C ALA A 231 19.28 12.90 21.16
N PRO A 232 19.87 11.71 21.35
CA PRO A 232 21.30 11.57 21.65
C PRO A 232 22.24 12.10 20.54
N PHE A 233 21.74 12.25 19.31
CA PHE A 233 22.54 12.68 18.16
C PHE A 233 22.56 14.21 17.96
N GLY A 234 21.72 14.95 18.70
CA GLY A 234 21.66 16.43 18.66
C GLY A 234 21.40 16.94 17.24
N ASP A 235 22.14 17.98 16.85
CA ASP A 235 21.97 18.67 15.57
C ASP A 235 22.34 17.84 14.32
N ARG A 236 22.91 16.65 14.51
CA ARG A 236 23.20 15.74 13.42
C ARG A 236 21.93 15.12 12.80
N VAL A 237 20.82 15.10 13.54
CA VAL A 237 19.53 14.58 13.04
C VAL A 237 18.50 15.69 12.99
N GLN A 238 17.85 15.85 11.83
CA GLN A 238 16.80 16.82 11.60
C GLN A 238 15.47 16.13 11.29
N LEU A 239 14.45 16.37 12.12
CA LEU A 239 13.07 15.92 11.84
C LEU A 239 12.38 16.97 10.95
N ARG A 240 12.27 16.69 9.64
CA ARG A 240 11.73 17.58 8.61
C ARG A 240 10.20 17.64 8.57
N GLY A 241 9.51 16.77 9.35
CA GLY A 241 8.06 16.60 9.24
C GLY A 241 7.63 15.97 7.92
N MET A 242 6.33 16.01 7.65
CA MET A 242 5.75 15.48 6.41
C MET A 242 6.15 16.36 5.22
N GLN A 243 6.76 15.76 4.20
CA GLN A 243 7.03 16.40 2.90
C GLN A 243 6.31 15.64 1.80
N THR A 244 5.85 16.34 0.77
CA THR A 244 5.17 15.76 -0.39
C THR A 244 5.49 16.56 -1.67
N GLY A 245 5.32 15.92 -2.84
CA GLY A 245 5.55 16.58 -4.13
C GLY A 245 6.94 17.18 -4.25
N ALA A 246 7.06 18.40 -4.77
CA ALA A 246 8.33 19.05 -5.03
C ALA A 246 9.23 19.20 -3.79
N ALA A 247 8.66 19.33 -2.57
CA ALA A 247 9.44 19.41 -1.34
C ALA A 247 10.10 18.05 -1.00
N LEU A 248 9.41 16.93 -1.24
CA LEU A 248 9.99 15.60 -1.09
C LEU A 248 11.03 15.33 -2.19
N ASP A 249 10.73 15.69 -3.45
CA ASP A 249 11.69 15.57 -4.56
C ASP A 249 12.98 16.33 -4.26
N ALA A 250 12.90 17.52 -3.66
CA ALA A 250 14.07 18.29 -3.25
C ALA A 250 14.90 17.59 -2.15
N CYS A 251 14.25 16.86 -1.22
CA CYS A 251 14.97 16.04 -0.23
C CYS A 251 15.78 14.94 -0.92
N TYR A 252 15.19 14.24 -1.88
CA TYR A 252 15.90 13.22 -2.65
C TYR A 252 17.01 13.81 -3.52
N ALA A 253 16.78 14.95 -4.18
CA ALA A 253 17.76 15.57 -5.08
C ALA A 253 19.05 16.03 -4.40
N HIS A 254 19.08 16.12 -3.07
CA HIS A 254 20.24 16.55 -2.29
C HIS A 254 20.80 15.47 -1.36
N ALA A 255 20.08 14.37 -1.15
CA ALA A 255 20.49 13.33 -0.22
C ALA A 255 21.72 12.57 -0.69
N SER A 256 22.63 12.24 0.22
CA SER A 256 23.81 11.42 -0.08
C SER A 256 23.53 9.92 -0.06
N LEU A 257 22.55 9.47 0.75
CA LEU A 257 22.25 8.06 1.01
C LEU A 257 20.84 7.96 1.55
N LEU A 258 20.06 6.96 1.11
CA LEU A 258 18.84 6.55 1.81
C LEU A 258 19.20 5.52 2.89
N LEU A 259 18.92 5.82 4.16
CA LEU A 259 19.06 4.90 5.28
C LEU A 259 17.68 4.49 5.78
N TRP A 260 17.21 3.31 5.38
CA TRP A 260 15.91 2.80 5.77
C TRP A 260 15.91 1.28 5.88
N PRO A 261 16.03 0.69 7.11
CA PRO A 261 16.03 -0.76 7.30
C PRO A 261 14.74 -1.47 6.86
N GLY A 262 13.60 -0.75 6.90
CA GLY A 262 12.33 -1.22 6.33
C GLY A 262 11.81 -2.53 6.91
N VAL A 263 11.75 -2.65 8.24
CA VAL A 263 11.23 -3.86 8.89
C VAL A 263 9.84 -4.21 8.33
N ASN A 264 9.69 -5.43 7.80
CA ASN A 264 8.48 -5.94 7.14
C ASN A 264 7.95 -5.03 6.01
N GLU A 265 8.82 -4.35 5.28
CA GLU A 265 8.43 -3.51 4.15
C GLU A 265 7.96 -4.39 2.98
N ALA A 266 6.73 -4.16 2.50
CA ALA A 266 6.13 -4.97 1.45
C ALA A 266 6.50 -4.50 0.05
N PHE A 267 6.40 -3.19 -0.22
CA PHE A 267 6.60 -2.62 -1.55
C PHE A 267 7.86 -1.76 -1.67
N GLY A 268 8.19 -0.99 -0.62
CA GLY A 268 9.42 -0.22 -0.56
C GLY A 268 9.48 0.96 -1.54
N LEU A 269 8.40 1.73 -1.67
CA LEU A 269 8.37 2.91 -2.55
C LEU A 269 9.55 3.84 -2.33
N THR A 270 9.95 4.07 -1.09
CA THR A 270 11.07 4.96 -0.76
C THR A 270 12.41 4.48 -1.32
N TYR A 271 12.59 3.17 -1.45
CA TYR A 271 13.79 2.60 -2.09
C TYR A 271 13.81 2.91 -3.59
N LEU A 272 12.66 2.75 -4.26
CA LEU A 272 12.53 3.05 -5.68
C LEU A 272 12.70 4.55 -5.95
N GLU A 273 12.13 5.41 -5.09
CA GLU A 273 12.28 6.87 -5.18
C GLU A 273 13.75 7.28 -5.04
N ALA A 274 14.46 6.71 -4.07
CA ALA A 274 15.88 6.93 -3.87
C ALA A 274 16.72 6.46 -5.08
N GLN A 275 16.48 5.25 -5.56
CA GLN A 275 17.16 4.70 -6.73
C GLN A 275 16.90 5.52 -7.99
N ALA A 276 15.67 6.01 -8.20
CA ALA A 276 15.31 6.89 -9.30
C ALA A 276 16.07 8.23 -9.25
N ALA A 277 16.34 8.74 -8.04
CA ALA A 277 17.16 9.92 -7.81
C ALA A 277 18.69 9.63 -7.82
N GLY A 278 19.10 8.38 -8.12
CA GLY A 278 20.51 7.98 -8.16
C GLY A 278 21.19 7.91 -6.78
N ILE A 279 20.42 7.77 -5.70
CA ILE A 279 20.96 7.72 -4.33
C ILE A 279 21.25 6.27 -3.95
N PRO A 280 22.41 5.96 -3.34
CA PRO A 280 22.66 4.67 -2.71
C PRO A 280 21.60 4.38 -1.63
N VAL A 281 21.22 3.11 -1.52
CA VAL A 281 20.24 2.64 -0.52
C VAL A 281 20.92 1.69 0.45
N VAL A 282 20.75 1.93 1.74
CA VAL A 282 21.09 1.03 2.84
C VAL A 282 19.79 0.64 3.54
N ALA A 283 19.47 -0.70 3.50
CA ALA A 283 18.22 -1.29 3.97
C ALA A 283 18.51 -2.46 4.93
#